data_9c15ce23091332b8e80af435b7e2dbf9
#
_entry.id   9c15ce23091332b8e80af435b7e2dbf9
#
_cell.length_a   1.000
_cell.length_b   1.000
_cell.length_c   1.000
_cell.angle_alpha   90.00
_cell.angle_beta   90.00
_cell.angle_gamma   90.00
#
_symmetry.space_group_name_H-M   'P 1'
#
loop_
_entity.id
_entity.type
_entity.pdbx_description
1 polymer ?
#
loop_
_entity_poly.entity_id
_entity_poly.type
_entity_poly.pdbx_seq_one_letter_code
_entity_poly.pdbx_strand_id
1 'polypeptide(L)'
;NLKLTGHSGPSIGGLMVLKYLNALTVESQNIEDTLKNVYLDRQNNYEFFGSRGDLINNEISKISTSSSTIQVNTSDKNNFHFSITFSSGYGSGVLCKNTGMYFNNSLGEIELNPQGFLGDTKGDRLISNMSPLIIESNEGVSTIGSPGADRISSAIAQVLTNYTNGNTWKDSIDMPRFHVNADGGVRAEPGYDNINENTTITEPFDMYFGGVCVTGSNDDIFSYGDKRRGNTSWKC
;
A
#
# COMPACT_ATOMS: atom_id res chain seq x y z
N ASN A 1 -6.18 13.15 17.80
CA ASN A 1 -5.48 11.89 18.07
C ASN A 1 -6.15 10.76 17.29
N LEU A 2 -5.36 10.06 16.47
CA LEU A 2 -5.78 8.84 15.77
C LEU A 2 -5.18 7.62 16.45
N LYS A 3 -5.98 6.57 16.64
CA LYS A 3 -5.51 5.24 16.98
C LYS A 3 -5.61 4.36 15.75
N LEU A 4 -4.50 3.80 15.31
CA LEU A 4 -4.41 2.88 14.19
C LEU A 4 -4.26 1.45 14.69
N THR A 5 -5.08 0.56 14.17
CA THR A 5 -4.99 -0.88 14.42
C THR A 5 -4.77 -1.59 13.08
N GLY A 6 -3.75 -2.41 13.02
CA GLY A 6 -3.38 -3.15 11.81
C GLY A 6 -2.74 -4.48 12.14
N HIS A 7 -2.30 -5.19 11.12
CA HIS A 7 -1.69 -6.51 11.26
C HIS A 7 -0.26 -6.41 11.81
N SER A 8 0.08 -7.31 12.74
CA SER A 8 1.46 -7.53 13.18
C SER A 8 2.24 -8.40 12.17
N GLY A 9 3.55 -8.50 12.36
CA GLY A 9 4.40 -9.30 11.47
C GLY A 9 3.85 -10.69 11.14
N PRO A 10 4.19 -11.22 9.97
CA PRO A 10 5.23 -10.77 9.04
C PRO A 10 4.79 -9.65 8.08
N SER A 11 3.56 -9.14 8.20
CA SER A 11 3.13 -7.97 7.42
C SER A 11 3.85 -6.72 7.93
N ILE A 12 4.71 -6.13 7.09
CA ILE A 12 5.45 -4.90 7.41
C ILE A 12 4.72 -3.65 6.92
N GLY A 13 3.70 -3.78 6.10
CA GLY A 13 3.01 -2.64 5.50
C GLY A 13 2.42 -1.69 6.55
N GLY A 14 1.72 -2.21 7.55
CA GLY A 14 1.20 -1.40 8.66
C GLY A 14 2.30 -0.70 9.46
N LEU A 15 3.43 -1.39 9.71
CA LEU A 15 4.60 -0.79 10.36
C LEU A 15 5.17 0.36 9.52
N MET A 16 5.26 0.20 8.19
CA MET A 16 5.73 1.28 7.32
C MET A 16 4.81 2.50 7.39
N VAL A 17 3.48 2.30 7.35
CA VAL A 17 2.53 3.41 7.52
C VAL A 17 2.76 4.14 8.85
N LEU A 18 2.93 3.42 9.95
CA LEU A 18 3.21 4.04 11.26
C LEU A 18 4.52 4.81 11.27
N LYS A 19 5.58 4.29 10.65
CA LYS A 19 6.87 5.00 10.54
C LYS A 19 6.73 6.28 9.73
N TYR A 20 6.03 6.27 8.60
CA TYR A 20 5.75 7.47 7.82
C TYR A 20 5.02 8.52 8.66
N LEU A 21 3.93 8.13 9.30
CA LEU A 21 3.13 9.07 10.10
C LEU A 21 3.92 9.62 11.29
N ASN A 22 4.70 8.80 11.99
CA ASN A 22 5.53 9.25 13.09
C ASN A 22 6.56 10.28 12.65
N ALA A 23 7.29 10.01 11.58
CA ALA A 23 8.30 10.94 11.05
C ALA A 23 7.68 12.28 10.61
N LEU A 24 6.49 12.24 9.98
CA LEU A 24 5.78 13.44 9.55
C LEU A 24 5.21 14.26 10.72
N THR A 25 4.69 13.59 11.74
CA THR A 25 3.97 14.27 12.83
C THR A 25 4.85 14.61 14.04
N VAL A 26 5.78 13.73 14.38
CA VAL A 26 6.64 13.88 15.57
C VAL A 26 7.97 14.54 15.20
N GLU A 27 8.57 14.12 14.09
CA GLU A 27 9.89 14.59 13.66
C GLU A 27 9.79 15.80 12.72
N SER A 28 8.57 16.19 12.32
CA SER A 28 8.30 17.32 11.40
C SER A 28 9.11 17.27 10.11
N GLN A 29 9.38 16.07 9.60
CA GLN A 29 10.13 15.87 8.38
C GLN A 29 9.27 16.18 7.14
N ASN A 30 9.94 16.53 6.06
CA ASN A 30 9.30 16.61 4.74
C ASN A 30 8.81 15.24 4.30
N ILE A 31 7.63 15.18 3.68
CA ILE A 31 7.00 13.91 3.29
C ILE A 31 7.86 13.11 2.30
N GLU A 32 8.54 13.76 1.35
CA GLU A 32 9.40 13.10 0.38
C GLU A 32 10.62 12.46 1.06
N ASP A 33 11.30 13.20 1.92
CA ASP A 33 12.45 12.70 2.67
C ASP A 33 12.03 11.58 3.63
N THR A 34 10.85 11.71 4.24
CA THR A 34 10.28 10.67 5.08
C THR A 34 10.05 9.37 4.30
N LEU A 35 9.45 9.47 3.11
CA LEU A 35 9.21 8.29 2.26
C LEU A 35 10.53 7.64 1.84
N LYS A 36 11.53 8.42 1.44
CA LYS A 36 12.88 7.93 1.12
C LYS A 36 13.53 7.21 2.31
N ASN A 37 13.52 7.84 3.48
CA ASN A 37 14.15 7.29 4.67
C ASN A 37 13.47 6.01 5.16
N VAL A 38 12.14 5.97 5.19
CA VAL A 38 11.39 4.76 5.58
C VAL A 38 11.59 3.64 4.57
N TYR A 39 11.71 3.95 3.27
CA TYR A 39 12.02 2.98 2.25
C TYR A 39 13.42 2.40 2.40
N LEU A 40 14.42 3.24 2.63
CA LEU A 40 15.82 2.81 2.89
C LEU A 40 15.93 1.99 4.19
N ASP A 41 15.22 2.39 5.25
CA ASP A 41 15.15 1.64 6.50
C ASP A 41 14.54 0.25 6.27
N ARG A 42 13.51 0.16 5.43
CA ARG A 42 12.94 -1.12 5.01
C ARG A 42 14.00 -1.99 4.32
N GLN A 43 14.66 -1.47 3.29
CA GLN A 43 15.69 -2.22 2.56
C GLN A 43 16.81 -2.71 3.48
N ASN A 44 17.27 -1.87 4.40
CA ASN A 44 18.40 -2.20 5.27
C ASN A 44 18.04 -3.17 6.40
N ASN A 45 16.81 -3.12 6.92
CA ASN A 45 16.47 -3.83 8.15
C ASN A 45 15.45 -4.96 7.96
N TYR A 46 14.69 -4.98 6.86
CA TYR A 46 13.60 -5.94 6.65
C TYR A 46 13.75 -6.75 5.36
N GLU A 47 14.63 -6.37 4.46
CA GLU A 47 14.93 -7.12 3.24
C GLU A 47 16.13 -8.03 3.50
N PHE A 48 15.95 -9.03 4.35
CA PHE A 48 16.95 -10.04 4.56
C PHE A 48 17.01 -10.99 3.38
N PHE A 49 18.25 -11.25 2.90
CA PHE A 49 18.71 -12.49 2.27
C PHE A 49 19.28 -12.42 0.84
N GLY A 50 20.57 -12.57 0.75
CA GLY A 50 21.46 -13.32 -0.13
C GLY A 50 21.39 -13.16 -1.66
N SER A 51 22.51 -13.16 -2.26
CA SER A 51 23.04 -12.91 -3.62
C SER A 51 22.37 -13.54 -4.89
N ARG A 52 21.08 -13.91 -4.89
CA ARG A 52 20.41 -14.45 -6.09
C ARG A 52 19.43 -13.46 -6.76
N GLY A 53 19.28 -12.26 -6.19
CA GLY A 53 18.32 -11.26 -6.66
C GLY A 53 18.58 -10.76 -8.07
N ASP A 54 19.83 -10.58 -8.44
CA ASP A 54 20.18 -9.91 -9.71
C ASP A 54 19.78 -10.71 -10.95
N LEU A 55 19.84 -12.05 -10.88
CA LEU A 55 19.44 -12.89 -12.02
C LEU A 55 17.92 -12.90 -12.22
N ILE A 56 17.15 -12.95 -11.13
CA ILE A 56 15.70 -12.96 -11.16
C ILE A 56 15.18 -11.57 -11.53
N ASN A 57 15.75 -10.52 -10.99
CA ASN A 57 15.39 -9.12 -11.31
C ASN A 57 15.56 -8.81 -12.80
N ASN A 58 16.62 -9.31 -13.43
CA ASN A 58 16.84 -9.15 -14.88
C ASN A 58 15.82 -9.91 -15.74
N GLU A 59 15.31 -11.04 -15.29
CA GLU A 59 14.28 -11.79 -16.03
C GLU A 59 12.89 -11.22 -15.81
N ILE A 60 12.56 -10.79 -14.58
CA ILE A 60 11.22 -10.27 -14.25
C ILE A 60 11.03 -8.86 -14.82
N SER A 61 12.07 -8.03 -14.93
CA SER A 61 11.99 -6.70 -15.58
C SER A 61 11.54 -6.76 -17.05
N LYS A 62 11.64 -7.95 -17.67
CA LYS A 62 11.17 -8.21 -19.04
C LYS A 62 9.71 -8.59 -19.13
N ILE A 63 9.04 -8.87 -18.00
CA ILE A 63 7.65 -9.31 -17.94
C ILE A 63 6.76 -8.12 -17.56
N SER A 64 5.84 -7.76 -18.45
CA SER A 64 4.78 -6.80 -18.11
C SER A 64 3.82 -7.44 -17.11
N THR A 65 3.91 -7.06 -15.84
CA THR A 65 3.09 -7.62 -14.77
C THR A 65 2.04 -6.61 -14.30
N SER A 66 0.78 -7.05 -14.20
CA SER A 66 -0.25 -6.27 -13.51
C SER A 66 -0.44 -6.83 -12.11
N SER A 67 -0.31 -5.97 -11.09
CA SER A 67 -0.61 -6.36 -9.70
C SER A 67 -2.07 -6.77 -9.56
N SER A 68 -2.33 -7.92 -8.93
CA SER A 68 -3.66 -8.48 -8.69
C SER A 68 -4.20 -8.23 -7.28
N THR A 69 -3.62 -7.29 -6.55
CA THR A 69 -4.04 -6.96 -5.19
C THR A 69 -5.40 -6.27 -5.19
N ILE A 70 -6.28 -6.71 -4.29
CA ILE A 70 -7.63 -6.18 -4.07
C ILE A 70 -7.76 -5.75 -2.63
N GLN A 71 -8.43 -4.63 -2.39
CA GLN A 71 -8.80 -4.13 -1.06
C GLN A 71 -10.32 -4.10 -0.93
N VAL A 72 -10.85 -4.61 0.18
CA VAL A 72 -12.27 -4.53 0.54
C VAL A 72 -12.40 -3.98 1.95
N ASN A 73 -13.23 -2.96 2.10
CA ASN A 73 -13.59 -2.36 3.38
C ASN A 73 -15.10 -2.40 3.56
N THR A 74 -15.56 -2.69 4.76
CA THR A 74 -16.98 -2.63 5.13
C THR A 74 -17.17 -1.99 6.49
N SER A 75 -18.29 -1.27 6.65
CA SER A 75 -18.71 -0.69 7.93
C SER A 75 -20.23 -0.76 8.01
N ASP A 76 -20.77 -1.04 9.19
CA ASP A 76 -22.21 -1.05 9.43
C ASP A 76 -22.64 -0.12 10.57
N LYS A 77 -23.94 0.04 10.76
CA LYS A 77 -24.54 0.91 11.79
C LYS A 77 -24.34 0.40 13.22
N ASN A 78 -23.91 -0.86 13.40
CA ASN A 78 -23.65 -1.46 14.69
C ASN A 78 -22.18 -1.35 15.10
N ASN A 79 -21.41 -0.47 14.44
CA ASN A 79 -19.95 -0.32 14.61
C ASN A 79 -19.15 -1.59 14.27
N PHE A 80 -19.67 -2.43 13.38
CA PHE A 80 -18.89 -3.52 12.83
C PHE A 80 -18.09 -3.02 11.65
N HIS A 81 -16.77 -3.12 11.74
CA HIS A 81 -15.82 -2.63 10.76
C HIS A 81 -14.88 -3.76 10.33
N PHE A 82 -14.69 -3.89 9.03
CA PHE A 82 -13.85 -4.93 8.48
C PHE A 82 -13.01 -4.39 7.33
N SER A 83 -11.72 -4.73 7.31
CA SER A 83 -10.78 -4.34 6.28
C SER A 83 -9.94 -5.55 5.90
N ILE A 84 -9.88 -5.88 4.61
CA ILE A 84 -9.12 -7.01 4.12
C ILE A 84 -8.44 -6.69 2.80
N THR A 85 -7.18 -7.11 2.68
CA THR A 85 -6.40 -7.05 1.46
C THR A 85 -6.11 -8.46 0.97
N PHE A 86 -6.38 -8.72 -0.31
CA PHE A 86 -6.07 -9.98 -0.98
C PHE A 86 -5.06 -9.74 -2.09
N SER A 87 -4.16 -10.68 -2.30
CA SER A 87 -3.25 -10.64 -3.43
C SER A 87 -2.97 -12.04 -3.97
N SER A 88 -2.93 -12.15 -5.29
CA SER A 88 -2.36 -13.31 -5.98
C SER A 88 -0.91 -13.03 -6.44
N GLY A 89 -0.32 -11.94 -5.97
CA GLY A 89 0.95 -11.46 -6.50
C GLY A 89 0.82 -11.05 -7.95
N TYR A 90 1.66 -11.59 -8.80
CA TYR A 90 1.54 -11.45 -10.27
C TYR A 90 0.75 -12.60 -10.90
N GLY A 91 0.28 -13.55 -10.07
CA GLY A 91 -0.39 -14.76 -10.49
C GLY A 91 0.58 -15.86 -10.95
N SER A 92 0.36 -17.08 -10.48
CA SER A 92 1.23 -18.22 -10.81
C SER A 92 0.95 -18.83 -12.19
N GLY A 93 -0.20 -18.52 -12.79
CA GLY A 93 -0.70 -19.24 -13.96
C GLY A 93 -1.20 -20.67 -13.65
N VAL A 94 -1.11 -21.14 -12.41
CA VAL A 94 -1.52 -22.47 -11.99
C VAL A 94 -2.91 -22.44 -11.39
N LEU A 95 -3.83 -23.16 -12.01
CA LEU A 95 -5.22 -23.31 -11.58
C LEU A 95 -5.40 -24.49 -10.64
N CYS A 96 -5.99 -24.27 -9.48
CA CYS A 96 -6.47 -25.35 -8.63
C CYS A 96 -7.74 -25.98 -9.24
N LYS A 97 -7.63 -27.18 -9.78
CA LYS A 97 -8.69 -27.84 -10.56
C LYS A 97 -9.99 -28.04 -9.77
N ASN A 98 -9.91 -28.23 -8.45
CA ASN A 98 -11.07 -28.52 -7.62
C ASN A 98 -11.85 -27.28 -7.20
N THR A 99 -11.23 -26.09 -7.22
CA THR A 99 -11.83 -24.84 -6.73
C THR A 99 -12.00 -23.79 -7.81
N GLY A 100 -11.30 -23.93 -8.94
CA GLY A 100 -11.25 -22.92 -9.99
C GLY A 100 -10.43 -21.69 -9.63
N MET A 101 -9.74 -21.67 -8.49
CA MET A 101 -8.90 -20.56 -8.06
C MET A 101 -7.47 -20.69 -8.58
N TYR A 102 -6.87 -19.59 -8.97
CA TYR A 102 -5.44 -19.51 -9.27
C TYR A 102 -4.61 -19.44 -7.99
N PHE A 103 -3.49 -20.16 -7.97
CA PHE A 103 -2.50 -19.97 -6.93
C PHE A 103 -1.80 -18.62 -7.07
N ASN A 104 -1.40 -18.04 -5.94
CA ASN A 104 -0.55 -16.85 -5.94
C ASN A 104 0.89 -17.21 -6.33
N ASN A 105 1.70 -16.17 -6.62
CA ASN A 105 3.14 -16.30 -6.78
C ASN A 105 3.91 -15.32 -5.90
N SER A 106 3.43 -15.06 -4.70
CA SER A 106 4.01 -14.05 -3.79
C SER A 106 5.49 -14.29 -3.50
N LEU A 107 5.96 -15.54 -3.60
CA LEU A 107 7.41 -15.86 -3.56
C LEU A 107 8.21 -15.24 -4.71
N GLY A 108 7.56 -14.97 -5.84
CA GLY A 108 8.17 -14.36 -7.02
C GLY A 108 8.01 -12.84 -7.11
N GLU A 109 7.36 -12.21 -6.11
CA GLU A 109 7.26 -10.76 -6.08
C GLU A 109 8.60 -10.14 -5.65
N ILE A 110 9.17 -9.30 -6.52
CA ILE A 110 10.47 -8.63 -6.26
C ILE A 110 10.35 -7.73 -5.02
N GLU A 111 9.24 -7.04 -4.88
CA GLU A 111 8.97 -6.13 -3.78
C GLU A 111 8.95 -6.82 -2.41
N LEU A 112 8.70 -8.12 -2.38
CA LEU A 112 8.71 -8.95 -1.18
C LEU A 112 10.00 -9.76 -1.04
N ASN A 113 10.63 -10.06 -2.16
CA ASN A 113 11.82 -10.90 -2.24
C ASN A 113 12.86 -10.28 -3.18
N PRO A 114 13.41 -9.10 -2.87
CA PRO A 114 14.32 -8.38 -3.76
C PRO A 114 15.62 -9.14 -4.05
N GLN A 115 15.94 -10.11 -3.21
CA GLN A 115 17.13 -10.96 -3.36
C GLN A 115 16.80 -12.32 -3.99
N GLY A 116 15.57 -12.49 -4.49
CA GLY A 116 15.12 -13.69 -5.14
C GLY A 116 14.63 -14.79 -4.22
N PHE A 117 14.27 -15.91 -4.81
CA PHE A 117 13.74 -17.07 -4.13
C PHE A 117 14.80 -17.74 -3.23
N LEU A 118 14.50 -17.82 -1.95
CA LEU A 118 15.29 -18.53 -0.96
C LEU A 118 14.74 -19.97 -0.86
N GLY A 119 15.29 -20.89 -1.63
CA GLY A 119 14.88 -22.30 -1.56
C GLY A 119 14.94 -22.85 -0.12
N ASP A 120 14.07 -23.82 0.17
CA ASP A 120 14.07 -24.68 1.37
C ASP A 120 13.77 -24.06 2.75
N THR A 121 13.29 -22.83 2.85
CA THR A 121 12.84 -22.25 4.11
C THR A 121 11.41 -22.71 4.47
N LYS A 122 11.22 -24.00 4.68
CA LYS A 122 9.92 -24.55 5.09
C LYS A 122 9.49 -23.97 6.43
N GLY A 123 8.29 -23.34 6.43
CA GLY A 123 7.71 -22.77 7.64
C GLY A 123 8.02 -21.29 7.86
N ASP A 124 8.89 -20.67 7.05
CA ASP A 124 9.10 -19.24 7.09
C ASP A 124 7.92 -18.49 6.51
N ARG A 125 7.69 -17.29 7.05
CA ARG A 125 6.60 -16.42 6.61
C ARG A 125 7.16 -15.37 5.68
N LEU A 126 6.46 -15.16 4.56
CA LEU A 126 6.76 -14.06 3.66
C LEU A 126 6.43 -12.71 4.30
N ILE A 127 7.25 -11.72 4.01
CA ILE A 127 6.94 -10.32 4.25
C ILE A 127 5.75 -9.92 3.37
N SER A 128 4.90 -9.04 3.85
CA SER A 128 3.79 -8.50 3.08
C SER A 128 3.68 -6.99 3.23
N ASN A 129 3.41 -6.30 2.12
CA ASN A 129 3.09 -4.87 2.10
C ASN A 129 1.61 -4.60 2.40
N MET A 130 0.77 -5.63 2.40
CA MET A 130 -0.67 -5.48 2.67
C MET A 130 -0.91 -4.84 4.02
N SER A 131 -1.71 -3.76 4.03
CA SER A 131 -1.91 -2.89 5.19
C SER A 131 -3.38 -2.53 5.35
N PRO A 132 -4.26 -3.52 5.59
CA PRO A 132 -5.60 -3.19 6.03
C PRO A 132 -5.54 -2.62 7.45
N LEU A 133 -6.13 -1.43 7.66
CA LEU A 133 -6.10 -0.72 8.93
C LEU A 133 -7.51 -0.37 9.41
N ILE A 134 -7.67 -0.33 10.72
CA ILE A 134 -8.81 0.29 11.40
C ILE A 134 -8.31 1.55 12.11
N ILE A 135 -9.04 2.63 11.98
CA ILE A 135 -8.74 3.95 12.51
C ILE A 135 -9.83 4.34 13.48
N GLU A 136 -9.46 4.58 14.73
CA GLU A 136 -10.36 5.12 15.75
C GLU A 136 -9.98 6.59 16.00
N SER A 137 -10.96 7.47 15.97
CA SER A 137 -10.82 8.90 16.24
C SER A 137 -12.00 9.40 17.07
N ASN A 138 -11.95 10.68 17.47
CA ASN A 138 -13.09 11.33 18.10
C ASN A 138 -14.29 11.50 17.15
N GLU A 139 -14.09 11.38 15.86
CA GLU A 139 -15.12 11.49 14.83
C GLU A 139 -15.78 10.16 14.48
N GLY A 140 -15.29 9.04 15.06
CA GLY A 140 -15.82 7.71 14.79
C GLY A 140 -14.74 6.70 14.36
N VAL A 141 -15.19 5.61 13.77
CA VAL A 141 -14.33 4.51 13.33
C VAL A 141 -14.32 4.42 11.80
N SER A 142 -13.14 4.26 11.23
CA SER A 142 -12.94 4.09 9.78
C SER A 142 -12.04 2.90 9.50
N THR A 143 -12.22 2.32 8.33
CA THR A 143 -11.30 1.31 7.77
C THR A 143 -10.64 1.87 6.53
N ILE A 144 -9.37 1.58 6.33
CA ILE A 144 -8.60 2.02 5.16
C ILE A 144 -7.69 0.91 4.67
N GLY A 145 -7.45 0.87 3.39
CA GLY A 145 -6.48 -0.01 2.76
C GLY A 145 -6.30 0.33 1.29
N SER A 146 -5.34 -0.32 0.66
CA SER A 146 -5.00 -0.06 -0.74
C SER A 146 -4.42 -1.31 -1.41
N PRO A 147 -4.72 -1.60 -2.67
CA PRO A 147 -3.84 -2.36 -3.55
C PRO A 147 -2.64 -1.51 -3.98
N GLY A 148 -1.60 -2.11 -4.56
CA GLY A 148 -0.52 -1.35 -5.20
C GLY A 148 0.91 -1.82 -4.90
N ALA A 149 1.12 -3.07 -4.52
CA ALA A 149 2.42 -3.67 -4.26
C ALA A 149 3.24 -2.86 -3.21
N ASP A 150 4.42 -2.38 -3.54
CA ASP A 150 5.26 -1.55 -2.67
C ASP A 150 4.67 -0.14 -2.40
N ARG A 151 3.76 0.34 -3.26
CA ARG A 151 3.08 1.64 -3.10
C ARG A 151 1.96 1.64 -2.07
N ILE A 152 1.52 0.47 -1.56
CA ILE A 152 0.42 0.36 -0.59
C ILE A 152 0.64 1.28 0.61
N SER A 153 1.79 1.18 1.25
CA SER A 153 2.10 1.92 2.48
C SER A 153 2.17 3.43 2.24
N SER A 154 2.84 3.85 1.15
CA SER A 154 2.98 5.27 0.81
C SER A 154 1.65 5.90 0.39
N ALA A 155 0.80 5.17 -0.33
CA ALA A 155 -0.53 5.64 -0.71
C ALA A 155 -1.41 5.87 0.53
N ILE A 156 -1.46 4.90 1.45
CA ILE A 156 -2.22 5.02 2.70
C ILE A 156 -1.65 6.18 3.56
N ALA A 157 -0.33 6.30 3.68
CA ALA A 157 0.31 7.35 4.47
C ALA A 157 -0.03 8.75 3.95
N GLN A 158 0.00 8.96 2.63
CA GLN A 158 -0.35 10.24 2.02
C GLN A 158 -1.82 10.60 2.26
N VAL A 159 -2.75 9.64 2.09
CA VAL A 159 -4.17 9.87 2.37
C VAL A 159 -4.41 10.21 3.83
N LEU A 160 -3.77 9.48 4.76
CA LEU A 160 -3.88 9.76 6.20
C LEU A 160 -3.29 11.11 6.57
N THR A 161 -2.15 11.49 5.98
CA THR A 161 -1.54 12.81 6.19
C THR A 161 -2.48 13.92 5.73
N ASN A 162 -3.05 13.80 4.54
CA ASN A 162 -3.98 14.79 4.01
C ASN A 162 -5.24 14.90 4.89
N TYR A 163 -5.78 13.78 5.35
CA TYR A 163 -6.93 13.75 6.25
C TYR A 163 -6.60 14.41 7.60
N THR A 164 -5.45 14.11 8.20
CA THR A 164 -5.04 14.72 9.48
C THR A 164 -4.73 16.21 9.36
N ASN A 165 -4.44 16.70 8.17
CA ASN A 165 -4.29 18.11 7.85
C ASN A 165 -5.64 18.84 7.64
N GLY A 166 -6.78 18.16 7.87
CA GLY A 166 -8.11 18.74 7.87
C GLY A 166 -8.90 18.60 6.56
N ASN A 167 -8.39 17.84 5.60
CA ASN A 167 -9.15 17.54 4.39
C ASN A 167 -10.23 16.48 4.67
N THR A 168 -11.25 16.41 3.84
CA THR A 168 -12.23 15.31 3.89
C THR A 168 -11.57 14.00 3.41
N TRP A 169 -12.14 12.85 3.77
CA TRP A 169 -11.69 11.56 3.24
C TRP A 169 -11.66 11.52 1.71
N LYS A 170 -12.73 12.04 1.09
CA LYS A 170 -12.84 12.10 -0.36
C LYS A 170 -11.74 12.93 -1.00
N ASP A 171 -11.53 14.14 -0.49
CA ASP A 171 -10.50 15.03 -1.03
C ASP A 171 -9.10 14.44 -0.79
N SER A 172 -8.84 13.87 0.39
CA SER A 172 -7.57 13.21 0.72
C SER A 172 -7.23 12.05 -0.23
N ILE A 173 -8.25 11.29 -0.67
CA ILE A 173 -8.09 10.21 -1.65
C ILE A 173 -7.84 10.78 -3.06
N ASP A 174 -8.53 11.84 -3.43
CA ASP A 174 -8.48 12.44 -4.76
C ASP A 174 -7.22 13.32 -4.99
N MET A 175 -6.51 13.73 -3.93
CA MET A 175 -5.28 14.53 -4.05
C MET A 175 -4.19 13.80 -4.86
N PRO A 176 -3.36 14.56 -5.61
CA PRO A 176 -2.22 14.00 -6.33
C PRO A 176 -1.30 13.19 -5.43
N ARG A 177 -0.80 12.09 -5.96
CA ARG A 177 0.12 11.20 -5.25
C ARG A 177 1.49 11.17 -5.88
N PHE A 178 2.46 10.78 -5.07
CA PHE A 178 3.80 10.45 -5.53
C PHE A 178 4.30 9.17 -4.87
N HIS A 179 5.34 8.60 -5.43
CA HIS A 179 6.05 7.46 -4.86
C HIS A 179 7.53 7.58 -5.11
N VAL A 180 8.32 7.18 -4.13
CA VAL A 180 9.77 7.11 -4.22
C VAL A 180 10.16 5.67 -4.52
N ASN A 181 10.80 5.45 -5.64
CA ASN A 181 11.26 4.13 -6.07
C ASN A 181 12.52 3.70 -5.29
N ALA A 182 12.87 2.42 -5.41
CA ALA A 182 14.07 1.85 -4.79
C ALA A 182 15.39 2.52 -5.22
N ASP A 183 15.43 3.03 -6.45
CA ASP A 183 16.58 3.75 -7.01
C ASP A 183 16.67 5.23 -6.59
N GLY A 184 15.72 5.68 -5.77
CA GLY A 184 15.58 7.06 -5.33
C GLY A 184 14.89 7.99 -6.33
N GLY A 185 14.48 7.48 -7.49
CA GLY A 185 13.65 8.21 -8.43
C GLY A 185 12.25 8.46 -7.88
N VAL A 186 11.64 9.58 -8.25
CA VAL A 186 10.28 9.94 -7.85
C VAL A 186 9.35 9.82 -9.03
N ARG A 187 8.22 9.14 -8.85
CA ARG A 187 7.07 9.23 -9.76
C ARG A 187 5.98 10.02 -9.08
N ALA A 188 5.35 10.93 -9.79
CA ALA A 188 4.33 11.80 -9.23
C ALA A 188 3.22 12.09 -10.24
N GLU A 189 2.02 12.30 -9.75
CA GLU A 189 0.90 12.81 -10.54
C GLU A 189 1.00 14.32 -10.75
N PRO A 190 0.33 14.88 -11.77
CA PRO A 190 0.25 16.32 -11.96
C PRO A 190 -0.29 17.02 -10.71
N GLY A 191 0.34 18.14 -10.32
CA GLY A 191 0.02 18.88 -9.09
C GLY A 191 0.93 18.54 -7.91
N TYR A 192 1.94 17.72 -8.13
CA TYR A 192 3.03 17.53 -7.18
C TYR A 192 4.02 18.70 -7.29
N ASP A 193 4.33 19.33 -6.14
CA ASP A 193 5.07 20.59 -6.13
C ASP A 193 6.60 20.44 -6.11
N ASN A 194 7.13 19.31 -5.61
CA ASN A 194 8.57 19.09 -5.46
C ASN A 194 9.20 18.41 -6.68
N ILE A 195 9.04 19.01 -7.86
CA ILE A 195 9.59 18.46 -9.11
C ILE A 195 11.10 18.77 -9.19
N ASN A 196 11.90 17.73 -9.43
CA ASN A 196 13.33 17.82 -9.67
C ASN A 196 13.76 16.90 -10.85
N GLU A 197 15.05 16.86 -11.17
CA GLU A 197 15.57 16.05 -12.28
C GLU A 197 15.31 14.54 -12.19
N ASN A 198 15.05 14.04 -10.98
CA ASN A 198 14.73 12.63 -10.73
C ASN A 198 13.21 12.37 -10.66
N THR A 199 12.39 13.36 -11.00
CA THR A 199 10.93 13.27 -10.94
C THR A 199 10.34 12.96 -12.30
N THR A 200 9.58 11.88 -12.42
CA THR A 200 8.77 11.54 -13.58
C THR A 200 7.30 11.83 -13.29
N ILE A 201 6.69 12.70 -14.07
CA ILE A 201 5.25 12.99 -13.97
C ILE A 201 4.48 11.97 -14.81
N THR A 202 3.46 11.37 -14.20
CA THR A 202 2.54 10.41 -14.84
C THR A 202 1.27 11.10 -15.33
N GLU A 203 0.29 10.29 -15.78
CA GLU A 203 -1.07 10.77 -16.01
C GLU A 203 -1.81 10.99 -14.69
N PRO A 204 -2.83 11.87 -14.66
CA PRO A 204 -3.70 12.04 -13.50
C PRO A 204 -4.43 10.73 -13.16
N PHE A 205 -4.56 10.43 -11.87
CA PHE A 205 -5.23 9.22 -11.39
C PHE A 205 -4.64 7.92 -11.95
N ASP A 206 -3.31 7.89 -12.12
CA ASP A 206 -2.62 6.70 -12.59
C ASP A 206 -2.75 5.55 -11.56
N MET A 207 -3.18 4.38 -12.05
CA MET A 207 -3.33 3.18 -11.23
C MET A 207 -2.02 2.70 -10.57
N TYR A 208 -0.88 3.19 -11.02
CA TYR A 208 0.43 2.94 -10.42
C TYR A 208 0.45 3.30 -8.93
N PHE A 209 -0.20 4.40 -8.53
CA PHE A 209 -0.21 4.90 -7.14
C PHE A 209 -1.18 4.17 -6.21
N GLY A 210 -1.60 2.97 -6.56
CA GLY A 210 -2.51 2.17 -5.76
C GLY A 210 -3.97 2.56 -5.94
N GLY A 211 -4.78 2.30 -4.91
CA GLY A 211 -6.22 2.58 -4.96
C GLY A 211 -6.79 2.57 -3.55
N VAL A 212 -6.59 3.65 -2.80
CA VAL A 212 -7.03 3.74 -1.41
C VAL A 212 -8.55 3.78 -1.33
N CYS A 213 -9.14 2.89 -0.56
CA CYS A 213 -10.54 2.97 -0.21
C CYS A 213 -10.72 3.10 1.30
N VAL A 214 -11.76 3.82 1.68
CA VAL A 214 -12.12 4.11 3.08
C VAL A 214 -13.61 3.89 3.26
N THR A 215 -13.99 3.20 4.33
CA THR A 215 -15.37 3.20 4.85
C THR A 215 -15.35 3.50 6.32
N GLY A 216 -16.43 4.02 6.84
CA GLY A 216 -16.51 4.29 8.27
C GLY A 216 -17.90 4.68 8.70
N SER A 217 -18.02 4.89 10.00
CA SER A 217 -19.19 5.46 10.64
C SER A 217 -18.79 6.58 11.59
N ASN A 218 -19.49 7.69 11.46
CA ASN A 218 -19.57 8.75 12.45
C ASN A 218 -21.05 8.92 12.79
N ASP A 219 -21.68 10.07 12.51
CA ASP A 219 -23.15 10.23 12.60
C ASP A 219 -23.88 9.41 11.53
N ASP A 220 -23.22 9.05 10.45
CA ASP A 220 -23.75 8.24 9.34
C ASP A 220 -22.62 7.37 8.73
N ILE A 221 -23.01 6.32 7.99
CA ILE A 221 -22.06 5.49 7.25
C ILE A 221 -21.59 6.24 6.00
N PHE A 222 -20.30 6.19 5.75
CA PHE A 222 -19.71 6.70 4.53
C PHE A 222 -18.80 5.65 3.86
N SER A 223 -18.62 5.82 2.56
CA SER A 223 -17.75 4.96 1.75
C SER A 223 -17.15 5.77 0.60
N TYR A 224 -15.83 5.74 0.50
CA TYR A 224 -15.08 6.41 -0.56
C TYR A 224 -14.05 5.45 -1.14
N GLY A 225 -13.96 5.42 -2.42
CA GLY A 225 -12.96 4.65 -3.09
C GLY A 225 -12.24 5.48 -4.15
N ASP A 226 -11.14 4.97 -4.64
CA ASP A 226 -10.16 5.67 -5.44
C ASP A 226 -10.42 5.53 -6.95
N LYS A 227 -10.49 6.62 -7.65
CA LYS A 227 -10.66 6.66 -9.11
C LYS A 227 -9.54 5.96 -9.86
N ARG A 228 -8.33 5.86 -9.26
CA ARG A 228 -7.15 5.21 -9.86
C ARG A 228 -7.36 3.71 -10.13
N ARG A 229 -8.33 3.09 -9.47
CA ARG A 229 -8.60 1.64 -9.58
C ARG A 229 -10.04 1.32 -9.95
N GLY A 230 -10.71 2.19 -10.73
CA GLY A 230 -12.07 1.91 -11.21
C GLY A 230 -13.08 1.71 -10.09
N ASN A 231 -13.00 2.51 -9.15
CA ASN A 231 -13.63 2.49 -7.85
C ASN A 231 -15.13 2.23 -7.83
N THR A 232 -15.53 1.39 -6.89
CA THR A 232 -16.94 1.20 -6.56
C THR A 232 -17.13 1.32 -5.05
N SER A 233 -18.01 2.22 -4.64
CA SER A 233 -18.45 2.33 -3.25
C SER A 233 -19.97 2.37 -3.20
N TRP A 234 -20.56 1.67 -2.24
CA TRP A 234 -22.01 1.65 -2.00
C TRP A 234 -22.32 1.94 -0.56
N LYS A 235 -23.45 2.62 -0.40
CA LYS A 235 -24.13 2.81 0.87
C LYS A 235 -25.53 2.20 0.75
N CYS A 236 -25.85 1.29 1.65
CA CYS A 236 -27.18 0.67 1.75
C CYS A 236 -27.98 1.30 2.87
#